data_95fdc573c70c84fd93e9ae8fe74c5da2
#
_entry.id   95fdc573c70c84fd93e9ae8fe74c5da2
#
_cell.length_a   1.000
_cell.length_b   1.000
_cell.length_c   1.000
_cell.angle_alpha   90.00
_cell.angle_beta   90.00
_cell.angle_gamma   90.00
#
_symmetry.space_group_name_H-M   'P 1'
#
loop_
_entity.id
_entity.type
_entity.pdbx_description
1 polymer ?
#
loop_
_entity_poly.entity_id
_entity_poly.type
_entity_poly.pdbx_seq_one_letter_code
_entity_poly.pdbx_strand_id
1 'polypeptide(L)'
;MEEKIRRILSEHILDPEEVDELQTDTLLISGGYLDSISTLRFATFLEEEFNIVFMPHEVTRDNLNSLELIQSFLVRKMGNE
;
A
#
# COMPACT_ATOMS: atom_id res chain seq x y z
N MET A 1 4.55 6.82 9.26
CA MET A 1 4.00 6.47 7.94
C MET A 1 3.43 5.06 7.89
N GLU A 2 4.11 4.09 8.44
CA GLU A 2 3.62 2.72 8.42
C GLU A 2 2.27 2.56 9.11
N GLU A 3 2.06 3.27 10.21
CA GLU A 3 0.80 3.20 10.96
C GLU A 3 -0.39 3.66 10.11
N LYS A 4 -0.20 4.68 9.30
CA LYS A 4 -1.26 5.17 8.41
C LYS A 4 -1.58 4.16 7.32
N ILE A 5 -0.56 3.52 6.78
CA ILE A 5 -0.73 2.49 5.75
C ILE A 5 -1.48 1.29 6.34
N ARG A 6 -1.10 0.84 7.53
CA ARG A 6 -1.78 -0.27 8.21
C ARG A 6 -3.24 0.08 8.51
N ARG A 7 -3.50 1.33 8.91
CA ARG A 7 -4.86 1.76 9.20
C ARG A 7 -5.72 1.71 7.94
N ILE A 8 -5.20 2.18 6.81
CA ILE A 8 -5.93 2.11 5.54
C ILE A 8 -6.27 0.66 5.21
N LEU A 9 -5.30 -0.22 5.34
CA LEU A 9 -5.52 -1.64 5.07
C LEU A 9 -6.61 -2.21 5.97
N SER A 10 -6.57 -1.93 7.27
CA SER A 10 -7.51 -2.50 8.22
C SER A 10 -8.91 -1.90 8.12
N GLU A 11 -9.02 -0.64 7.70
CA GLU A 11 -10.32 0.02 7.61
C GLU A 11 -11.05 -0.24 6.30
N HIS A 12 -10.31 -0.48 5.22
CA HIS A 12 -10.91 -0.48 3.89
C HIS A 12 -10.63 -1.71 3.04
N ILE A 13 -9.58 -2.47 3.32
CA ILE A 13 -9.08 -3.47 2.39
C ILE A 13 -9.07 -4.88 2.99
N LEU A 14 -8.51 -5.04 4.18
CA LEU A 14 -8.30 -6.34 4.84
C LEU A 14 -8.97 -6.34 6.21
N ASP A 15 -9.14 -7.54 6.78
CA ASP A 15 -9.58 -7.64 8.17
C ASP A 15 -8.46 -7.16 9.09
N PRO A 16 -8.81 -6.53 10.23
CA PRO A 16 -7.78 -6.10 11.19
C PRO A 16 -6.86 -7.23 11.65
N GLU A 17 -7.37 -8.45 11.76
CA GLU A 17 -6.57 -9.60 12.16
C GLU A 17 -5.50 -9.91 11.12
N GLU A 18 -5.84 -9.78 9.84
CA GLU A 18 -4.87 -9.99 8.77
C GLU A 18 -3.78 -8.93 8.81
N VAL A 19 -4.16 -7.68 9.08
CA VAL A 19 -3.19 -6.58 9.17
C VAL A 19 -2.22 -6.80 10.32
N ASP A 20 -2.72 -7.34 11.45
CA ASP A 20 -1.87 -7.63 12.60
C ASP A 20 -0.82 -8.69 12.31
N GLU A 21 -1.09 -9.57 11.35
CA GLU A 21 -0.15 -10.62 10.95
C GLU A 21 0.94 -10.12 10.01
N LEU A 22 0.74 -8.95 9.39
CA LEU A 22 1.66 -8.43 8.38
C LEU A 22 2.97 -7.95 9.00
N GLN A 23 4.07 -8.38 8.42
CA GLN A 23 5.38 -7.83 8.73
C GLN A 23 5.77 -6.87 7.62
N THR A 24 6.83 -6.12 7.81
CA THR A 24 7.23 -5.10 6.83
C THR A 24 7.62 -5.69 5.48
N ASP A 25 8.06 -6.94 5.46
CA ASP A 25 8.46 -7.63 4.23
C ASP A 25 7.44 -8.67 3.75
N THR A 26 6.28 -8.77 4.41
CA THR A 26 5.23 -9.69 3.96
C THR A 26 4.77 -9.29 2.57
N LEU A 27 4.71 -10.28 1.67
CA LEU A 27 4.31 -10.03 0.28
C LEU A 27 2.79 -9.89 0.21
N LEU A 28 2.33 -8.69 -0.10
CA LEU A 28 0.90 -8.37 -0.11
C LEU A 28 0.22 -8.85 -1.39
N ILE A 29 0.82 -8.56 -2.52
CA ILE A 29 0.25 -8.95 -3.82
C ILE A 29 0.62 -10.39 -4.14
N SER A 30 1.91 -10.71 -4.11
CA SER A 30 2.39 -12.06 -4.41
C SER A 30 1.92 -13.08 -3.38
N GLY A 31 1.72 -12.64 -2.14
CA GLY A 31 1.26 -13.51 -1.07
C GLY A 31 -0.26 -13.69 -0.99
N GLY A 32 -1.00 -13.03 -1.88
CA GLY A 32 -2.44 -13.23 -1.96
C GLY A 32 -3.30 -12.36 -1.07
N TYR A 33 -2.73 -11.40 -0.35
CA TYR A 33 -3.53 -10.47 0.45
C TYR A 33 -4.27 -9.47 -0.43
N LEU A 34 -3.65 -9.04 -1.52
CA LEU A 34 -4.24 -8.06 -2.44
C LEU A 34 -4.33 -8.65 -3.84
N ASP A 35 -5.51 -8.57 -4.45
CA ASP A 35 -5.70 -8.89 -5.86
C ASP A 35 -5.69 -7.58 -6.67
N SER A 36 -6.01 -7.67 -7.97
CA SER A 36 -5.98 -6.51 -8.86
C SER A 36 -6.93 -5.41 -8.40
N ILE A 37 -8.13 -5.79 -8.00
CA ILE A 37 -9.15 -4.82 -7.61
C ILE A 37 -8.80 -4.16 -6.27
N SER A 38 -8.46 -4.96 -5.28
CA SER A 38 -8.12 -4.41 -3.98
C SER A 38 -6.83 -3.59 -4.01
N THR A 39 -5.89 -3.94 -4.89
CA THR A 39 -4.68 -3.14 -5.07
C THR A 39 -5.03 -1.75 -5.61
N LEU A 40 -5.94 -1.66 -6.57
CA LEU A 40 -6.37 -0.37 -7.10
C LEU A 40 -7.10 0.46 -6.04
N ARG A 41 -7.97 -0.18 -5.26
CA ARG A 41 -8.66 0.50 -4.17
C ARG A 41 -7.67 1.02 -3.13
N PHE A 42 -6.70 0.20 -2.77
CA PHE A 42 -5.67 0.57 -1.83
C PHE A 42 -4.88 1.77 -2.33
N ALA A 43 -4.50 1.76 -3.61
CA ALA A 43 -3.79 2.89 -4.21
C ALA A 43 -4.61 4.18 -4.11
N THR A 44 -5.91 4.10 -4.33
CA THR A 44 -6.79 5.27 -4.23
C THR A 44 -6.79 5.85 -2.81
N PHE A 45 -6.86 5.00 -1.80
CA PHE A 45 -6.82 5.46 -0.41
C PHE A 45 -5.47 6.06 -0.05
N LEU A 46 -4.38 5.49 -0.58
CA LEU A 46 -3.05 6.06 -0.38
C LEU A 46 -2.94 7.45 -0.99
N GLU A 47 -3.50 7.63 -2.18
CA GLU A 47 -3.51 8.95 -2.83
C GLU A 47 -4.19 9.99 -1.95
N GLU A 48 -5.33 9.63 -1.38
CA GLU A 48 -6.09 10.53 -0.53
C GLU A 48 -5.35 10.84 0.78
N GLU A 49 -4.80 9.81 1.40
CA GLU A 49 -4.15 9.98 2.70
C GLU A 49 -2.88 10.81 2.59
N PHE A 50 -2.09 10.59 1.55
CA PHE A 50 -0.79 11.23 1.41
C PHE A 50 -0.79 12.38 0.40
N ASN A 51 -1.95 12.71 -0.15
CA ASN A 51 -2.13 13.83 -1.08
C ASN A 51 -1.18 13.72 -2.28
N ILE A 52 -1.17 12.56 -2.91
CA ILE A 52 -0.35 12.27 -4.08
C ILE A 52 -1.23 11.68 -5.17
N VAL A 53 -0.68 11.58 -6.38
CA VAL A 53 -1.36 10.94 -7.51
C VAL A 53 -0.45 9.88 -8.10
N PHE A 54 -0.96 8.65 -8.21
CA PHE A 54 -0.22 7.56 -8.85
C PHE A 54 -0.49 7.58 -10.35
N MET A 55 0.57 7.42 -11.12
CA MET A 55 0.42 7.11 -12.53
C MET A 55 0.07 5.64 -12.67
N PRO A 56 -0.67 5.24 -13.73
CA PRO A 56 -1.07 3.83 -13.87
C PRO A 56 0.08 2.85 -13.81
N HIS A 57 1.22 3.18 -14.39
CA HIS A 57 2.39 2.29 -14.41
C HIS A 57 3.06 2.17 -13.03
N GLU A 58 2.67 2.99 -12.07
CA GLU A 58 3.23 2.95 -10.73
C GLU A 58 2.49 1.98 -9.80
N VAL A 59 1.29 1.56 -10.17
CA VAL A 59 0.49 0.64 -9.36
C VAL A 59 0.90 -0.79 -9.70
N THR A 60 2.04 -1.21 -9.19
CA THR A 60 2.68 -2.48 -9.55
C THR A 60 3.22 -3.18 -8.31
N ARG A 61 3.61 -4.45 -8.48
CA ARG A 61 4.27 -5.21 -7.43
C ARG A 61 5.57 -4.55 -6.98
N ASP A 62 6.31 -3.99 -7.92
CA ASP A 62 7.60 -3.37 -7.59
C ASP A 62 7.44 -2.29 -6.53
N ASN A 63 6.30 -1.62 -6.49
CA ASN A 63 6.07 -0.51 -5.59
C ASN A 63 5.16 -0.83 -4.41
N LEU A 64 4.27 -1.82 -4.55
CA LEU A 64 3.20 -2.03 -3.59
C LEU A 64 3.18 -3.42 -2.94
N ASN A 65 4.15 -4.25 -3.19
CA ASN A 65 4.12 -5.65 -2.75
C ASN A 65 4.46 -5.88 -1.28
N SER A 66 4.91 -4.86 -0.56
CA SER A 66 5.16 -4.98 0.89
C SER A 66 5.09 -3.60 1.52
N LEU A 67 4.96 -3.56 2.85
CA LEU A 67 4.92 -2.30 3.56
C LEU A 67 6.19 -1.50 3.35
N GLU A 68 7.35 -2.16 3.36
CA GLU A 68 8.61 -1.43 3.16
C GLU A 68 8.74 -0.89 1.74
N LEU A 69 8.27 -1.64 0.73
CA LEU A 69 8.27 -1.14 -0.65
C LEU A 69 7.34 0.06 -0.80
N ILE A 70 6.16 -0.03 -0.20
CA ILE A 70 5.18 1.06 -0.23
C ILE A 70 5.78 2.32 0.40
N GLN A 71 6.39 2.17 1.58
CA GLN A 71 6.99 3.33 2.26
C GLN A 71 8.10 3.94 1.44
N SER A 72 8.98 3.13 0.87
CA SER A 72 10.07 3.62 0.03
C SER A 72 9.53 4.38 -1.18
N PHE A 73 8.50 3.83 -1.81
CA PHE A 73 7.88 4.46 -2.97
C PHE A 73 7.24 5.80 -2.60
N LEU A 74 6.48 5.82 -1.50
CA LEU A 74 5.82 7.04 -1.06
C LEU A 74 6.83 8.13 -0.71
N VAL A 75 7.90 7.77 -0.01
CA VAL A 75 8.94 8.73 0.35
C VAL A 75 9.57 9.34 -0.90
N ARG A 76 9.92 8.52 -1.89
CA ARG A 76 10.49 9.02 -3.13
C ARG A 76 9.52 9.95 -3.85
N LYS A 77 8.25 9.55 -3.91
CA LYS A 77 7.25 10.33 -4.63
C LYS A 77 6.99 11.67 -3.94
N MET A 78 6.92 11.66 -2.62
CA MET A 78 6.69 12.88 -1.85
C MET A 78 7.91 13.77 -1.81
N GLY A 79 9.08 13.18 -1.77
CA GLY A 79 10.33 13.93 -1.70
C GLY A 79 10.74 14.58 -3.01
N ASN A 80 10.14 14.19 -4.12
CA ASN A 80 10.46 14.73 -5.44
C ASN A 80 9.58 15.90 -5.85
N GLU A 81 8.79 16.40 -4.92
CA GLU A 81 7.87 17.51 -5.22
C GLU A 81 8.42 18.89 -4.87
#